data_1dd737f8f43fffee015f0ba575997ac9
#
_entry.id   1dd737f8f43fffee015f0ba575997ac9
#
_cell.length_a   1.000
_cell.length_b   1.000
_cell.length_c   1.000
_cell.angle_alpha   90.00
_cell.angle_beta   90.00
_cell.angle_gamma   90.00
#
_symmetry.space_group_name_H-M   'P 1'
#
loop_
_entity.id
_entity.type
_entity.pdbx_description
1 polymer ?
#
loop_
_entity_poly.entity_id
_entity_poly.type
_entity_poly.pdbx_seq_one_letter_code
_entity_poly.pdbx_strand_id
1 'polypeptide(L)'
;MSVIAIIVLGIYYPIVWLIIGIGLIIVIVLIFFLIKSYDNSDDTFMKNKFGENYKDLIKDGKLGLRTGYSCKPDPHYTSKEEMEKLANISLPDFVIKECKETLTDFTGDYSGDAKIEFVRIVDDNIIRQIENNMKQGDSRWRKRNGDNKYICSLIEPDLSSTPSKDEYWRLVLRRGSNLGEIIYGRV
;
A
#
# COMPACT_ATOMS: atom_id res chain seq x y z
N MET A 1 -59.77 -18.75 -31.04
CA MET A 1 -58.97 -18.87 -29.79
C MET A 1 -59.93 -19.23 -28.67
N SER A 2 -59.66 -20.30 -27.92
CA SER A 2 -60.54 -20.76 -26.87
C SER A 2 -60.52 -19.80 -25.67
N VAL A 3 -61.67 -19.51 -25.08
CA VAL A 3 -61.84 -18.66 -23.87
C VAL A 3 -60.90 -19.08 -22.74
N ILE A 4 -60.58 -20.36 -22.66
CA ILE A 4 -59.66 -20.96 -21.67
C ILE A 4 -58.21 -20.41 -21.88
N ALA A 5 -57.75 -20.22 -23.12
CA ALA A 5 -56.42 -19.69 -23.43
C ALA A 5 -56.25 -18.21 -22.99
N ILE A 6 -57.31 -17.43 -23.07
CA ILE A 6 -57.30 -16.02 -22.65
C ILE A 6 -57.24 -15.91 -21.11
N ILE A 7 -57.96 -16.78 -20.41
CA ILE A 7 -57.97 -16.81 -18.92
C ILE A 7 -56.59 -17.26 -18.40
N VAL A 8 -55.99 -18.29 -18.97
CA VAL A 8 -54.66 -18.77 -18.59
C VAL A 8 -53.58 -17.70 -18.83
N LEU A 9 -53.60 -17.01 -19.96
CA LEU A 9 -52.67 -15.91 -20.22
C LEU A 9 -52.90 -14.73 -19.28
N GLY A 10 -54.17 -14.39 -18.97
CA GLY A 10 -54.45 -13.30 -18.02
C GLY A 10 -53.98 -13.52 -16.59
N ILE A 11 -53.93 -14.78 -16.12
CA ILE A 11 -53.42 -15.13 -14.79
C ILE A 11 -51.90 -15.34 -14.80
N TYR A 12 -51.32 -15.87 -15.88
CA TYR A 12 -49.91 -16.16 -15.98
C TYR A 12 -49.06 -14.89 -16.05
N TYR A 13 -49.50 -13.88 -16.76
CA TYR A 13 -48.76 -12.62 -16.95
C TYR A 13 -48.46 -11.89 -15.64
N PRO A 14 -49.40 -11.64 -14.73
CA PRO A 14 -49.13 -10.95 -13.48
C PRO A 14 -48.23 -11.78 -12.51
N ILE A 15 -48.35 -13.10 -12.55
CA ILE A 15 -47.50 -13.98 -11.72
C ILE A 15 -46.04 -13.94 -12.19
N VAL A 16 -45.79 -13.96 -13.48
CA VAL A 16 -44.43 -13.84 -14.06
C VAL A 16 -43.78 -12.50 -13.68
N TRP A 17 -44.51 -11.41 -13.80
CA TRP A 17 -44.01 -10.09 -13.40
C TRP A 17 -43.76 -9.98 -11.91
N LEU A 18 -44.56 -10.62 -11.08
CA LEU A 18 -44.36 -10.66 -9.63
C LEU A 18 -43.10 -11.45 -9.27
N ILE A 19 -42.81 -12.57 -9.91
CA ILE A 19 -41.60 -13.35 -9.72
C ILE A 19 -40.34 -12.56 -10.13
N ILE A 20 -40.41 -11.89 -11.31
CA ILE A 20 -39.31 -11.03 -11.78
C ILE A 20 -39.07 -9.88 -10.80
N GLY A 21 -40.14 -9.23 -10.33
CA GLY A 21 -40.06 -8.16 -9.34
C GLY A 21 -39.39 -8.59 -8.02
N ILE A 22 -39.78 -9.74 -7.48
CA ILE A 22 -39.18 -10.30 -6.27
C ILE A 22 -37.71 -10.65 -6.51
N GLY A 23 -37.38 -11.26 -7.65
CA GLY A 23 -36.00 -11.58 -8.03
C GLY A 23 -35.12 -10.33 -8.08
N LEU A 24 -35.63 -9.26 -8.66
CA LEU A 24 -34.89 -7.99 -8.78
C LEU A 24 -34.65 -7.34 -7.40
N ILE A 25 -35.64 -7.39 -6.52
CA ILE A 25 -35.48 -6.90 -5.13
C ILE A 25 -34.42 -7.70 -4.38
N ILE A 26 -34.40 -9.01 -4.51
CA ILE A 26 -33.38 -9.87 -3.86
C ILE A 26 -31.98 -9.50 -4.36
N VAL A 27 -31.81 -9.30 -5.67
CA VAL A 27 -30.52 -8.90 -6.24
C VAL A 27 -30.09 -7.54 -5.72
N ILE A 28 -30.98 -6.57 -5.63
CA ILE A 28 -30.65 -5.22 -5.09
C ILE A 28 -30.23 -5.34 -3.62
N VAL A 29 -30.93 -6.12 -2.80
CA VAL A 29 -30.61 -6.33 -1.40
C VAL A 29 -29.23 -7.01 -1.26
N LEU A 30 -28.93 -8.01 -2.06
CA LEU A 30 -27.63 -8.67 -2.06
C LEU A 30 -26.49 -7.70 -2.44
N ILE A 31 -26.69 -6.88 -3.47
CA ILE A 31 -25.71 -5.85 -3.86
C ILE A 31 -25.50 -4.86 -2.72
N PHE A 32 -26.56 -4.41 -2.06
CA PHE A 32 -26.45 -3.51 -0.91
C PHE A 32 -25.67 -4.12 0.25
N PHE A 33 -25.90 -5.41 0.56
CA PHE A 33 -25.15 -6.14 1.59
C PHE A 33 -23.67 -6.28 1.22
N LEU A 34 -23.36 -6.56 -0.04
CA LEU A 34 -21.99 -6.65 -0.53
C LEU A 34 -21.25 -5.31 -0.41
N ILE A 35 -21.90 -4.22 -0.83
CA ILE A 35 -21.32 -2.86 -0.71
C ILE A 35 -21.05 -2.53 0.76
N LYS A 36 -22.01 -2.80 1.65
CA LYS A 36 -21.86 -2.50 3.09
C LYS A 36 -20.78 -3.35 3.76
N SER A 37 -20.63 -4.61 3.37
CA SER A 37 -19.55 -5.48 3.86
C SER A 37 -18.19 -4.98 3.40
N TYR A 38 -18.10 -4.48 2.20
CA TYR A 38 -16.93 -3.88 1.61
C TYR A 38 -16.49 -2.62 2.36
N ASP A 39 -17.40 -1.67 2.59
CA ASP A 39 -17.11 -0.43 3.32
C ASP A 39 -16.60 -0.70 4.75
N ASN A 40 -17.13 -1.71 5.44
CA ASN A 40 -16.69 -2.07 6.78
C ASN A 40 -15.26 -2.65 6.80
N SER A 41 -14.86 -3.38 5.77
CA SER A 41 -13.51 -3.94 5.64
C SER A 41 -12.47 -2.81 5.46
N ASP A 42 -12.76 -1.87 4.59
CA ASP A 42 -11.93 -0.70 4.35
C ASP A 42 -11.80 0.18 5.60
N ASP A 43 -12.91 0.41 6.32
CA ASP A 43 -12.93 1.20 7.56
C ASP A 43 -12.01 0.59 8.62
N THR A 44 -12.04 -0.72 8.78
CA THR A 44 -11.21 -1.44 9.76
C THR A 44 -9.73 -1.37 9.38
N PHE A 45 -9.39 -1.57 8.11
CA PHE A 45 -8.02 -1.44 7.62
C PHE A 45 -7.48 -0.03 7.83
N MET A 46 -8.26 0.98 7.45
CA MET A 46 -7.86 2.38 7.58
C MET A 46 -7.66 2.80 9.04
N LYS A 47 -8.52 2.36 9.95
CA LYS A 47 -8.37 2.59 11.39
C LYS A 47 -7.11 1.95 11.95
N ASN A 48 -6.83 0.71 11.58
CA ASN A 48 -5.65 -0.01 12.05
C ASN A 48 -4.35 0.67 11.57
N LYS A 49 -4.34 1.16 10.33
CA LYS A 49 -3.15 1.78 9.74
C LYS A 49 -2.94 3.23 10.16
N PHE A 50 -4.01 4.03 10.20
CA PHE A 50 -3.93 5.49 10.38
C PHE A 50 -4.54 5.98 11.69
N GLY A 51 -5.12 5.10 12.49
CA GLY A 51 -5.79 5.41 13.75
C GLY A 51 -7.25 5.83 13.59
N GLU A 52 -7.93 6.01 14.72
CA GLU A 52 -9.38 6.31 14.75
C GLU A 52 -9.76 7.59 13.99
N ASN A 53 -8.84 8.55 13.89
CA ASN A 53 -9.09 9.86 13.27
C ASN A 53 -8.83 9.87 11.75
N TYR A 54 -8.68 8.72 11.10
CA TYR A 54 -8.33 8.66 9.67
C TYR A 54 -9.35 9.40 8.77
N LYS A 55 -10.63 9.41 9.15
CA LYS A 55 -11.69 10.13 8.40
C LYS A 55 -11.48 11.63 8.37
N ASP A 56 -10.97 12.21 9.45
CA ASP A 56 -10.62 13.64 9.49
C ASP A 56 -9.40 13.92 8.60
N LEU A 57 -8.42 12.98 8.56
CA LEU A 57 -7.28 13.10 7.66
C LEU A 57 -7.68 13.07 6.18
N ILE A 58 -8.68 12.26 5.82
CA ILE A 58 -9.25 12.25 4.46
C ILE A 58 -9.92 13.59 4.15
N LYS A 59 -10.76 14.08 5.06
CA LYS A 59 -11.50 15.34 4.90
C LYS A 59 -10.56 16.53 4.76
N ASP A 60 -9.44 16.52 5.48
CA ASP A 60 -8.40 17.54 5.40
C ASP A 60 -7.50 17.39 4.17
N GLY A 61 -7.74 16.41 3.30
CA GLY A 61 -6.89 16.12 2.14
C GLY A 61 -5.51 15.55 2.48
N LYS A 62 -5.30 15.14 3.73
CA LYS A 62 -4.04 14.55 4.20
C LYS A 62 -3.94 13.06 3.94
N LEU A 63 -5.06 12.43 3.69
CA LEU A 63 -5.16 11.02 3.37
C LEU A 63 -6.17 10.82 2.26
N GLY A 64 -5.80 10.09 1.23
CA GLY A 64 -6.71 9.73 0.14
C GLY A 64 -7.14 8.27 0.22
N LEU A 65 -8.38 8.02 -0.13
CA LEU A 65 -8.91 6.68 -0.35
C LEU A 65 -8.60 6.25 -1.78
N ARG A 66 -8.13 5.02 -1.98
CA ARG A 66 -7.87 4.36 -3.28
C ARG A 66 -6.74 4.95 -4.13
N THR A 67 -6.63 6.27 -4.26
CA THR A 67 -5.61 6.95 -5.08
C THR A 67 -4.99 8.13 -4.35
N GLY A 68 -5.15 8.19 -3.04
CA GLY A 68 -4.71 9.30 -2.24
C GLY A 68 -3.28 9.18 -1.73
N TYR A 69 -2.78 10.28 -1.23
CA TYR A 69 -1.43 10.41 -0.71
C TYR A 69 -1.48 10.77 0.78
N SER A 70 -0.62 10.12 1.55
CA SER A 70 -0.40 10.45 2.95
C SER A 70 1.04 10.89 3.14
N CYS A 71 1.26 11.86 4.03
CA CYS A 71 2.59 12.22 4.49
C CYS A 71 2.87 11.72 5.90
N LYS A 72 2.37 10.55 6.25
CA LYS A 72 2.69 9.84 7.48
C LYS A 72 3.31 8.47 7.14
N PRO A 73 4.61 8.47 6.79
CA PRO A 73 5.29 7.25 6.39
C PRO A 73 5.29 6.25 7.54
N ASP A 74 5.12 4.97 7.19
CA ASP A 74 5.11 3.89 8.16
C ASP A 74 6.49 3.76 8.84
N PRO A 75 6.59 3.90 10.18
CA PRO A 75 7.85 3.79 10.89
C PRO A 75 8.54 2.45 10.72
N HIS A 76 7.80 1.38 10.43
CA HIS A 76 8.36 0.06 10.14
C HIS A 76 9.31 0.06 8.95
N TYR A 77 9.12 0.97 7.99
CA TYR A 77 9.97 1.09 6.82
C TYR A 77 10.88 2.31 6.84
N THR A 78 10.59 3.29 7.69
CA THR A 78 11.19 4.62 7.61
C THR A 78 11.83 5.10 8.89
N SER A 79 11.75 4.35 10.01
CA SER A 79 12.56 4.67 11.19
C SER A 79 14.03 4.37 10.94
N LYS A 80 14.91 5.15 11.56
CA LYS A 80 16.36 4.99 11.39
C LYS A 80 16.82 3.60 11.78
N GLU A 81 16.33 3.11 12.92
CA GLU A 81 16.70 1.80 13.49
C GLU A 81 16.32 0.66 12.53
N GLU A 82 15.11 0.69 11.97
CA GLU A 82 14.69 -0.33 11.02
C GLU A 82 15.44 -0.22 9.69
N MET A 83 15.68 1.00 9.20
CA MET A 83 16.46 1.20 7.98
C MET A 83 17.90 0.70 8.12
N GLU A 84 18.57 0.96 9.25
CA GLU A 84 19.93 0.47 9.55
C GLU A 84 19.97 -1.05 9.61
N LYS A 85 18.96 -1.66 10.23
CA LYS A 85 18.81 -3.12 10.31
C LYS A 85 18.58 -3.74 8.91
N LEU A 86 17.64 -3.19 8.14
CA LEU A 86 17.31 -3.68 6.81
C LEU A 86 18.48 -3.50 5.82
N ALA A 87 19.16 -2.39 5.88
CA ALA A 87 20.28 -2.07 4.99
C ALA A 87 21.64 -2.64 5.47
N ASN A 88 21.72 -3.07 6.72
CA ASN A 88 22.96 -3.53 7.36
C ASN A 88 24.11 -2.51 7.25
N ILE A 89 23.79 -1.23 7.50
CA ILE A 89 24.74 -0.11 7.54
C ILE A 89 24.31 0.90 8.60
N SER A 90 25.24 1.71 9.09
CA SER A 90 24.91 2.84 9.95
C SER A 90 24.58 4.07 9.11
N LEU A 91 23.44 4.71 9.39
CA LEU A 91 22.99 5.89 8.70
C LEU A 91 23.15 7.14 9.56
N PRO A 92 23.42 8.32 8.95
CA PRO A 92 23.31 9.59 9.66
C PRO A 92 21.86 9.84 10.07
N ASP A 93 21.66 10.72 11.04
CA ASP A 93 20.32 11.22 11.33
C ASP A 93 19.74 11.91 10.10
N PHE A 94 18.44 11.81 9.93
CA PHE A 94 17.74 12.36 8.79
C PHE A 94 16.35 12.87 9.17
N VAL A 95 15.78 13.66 8.28
CA VAL A 95 14.38 14.07 8.32
C VAL A 95 13.67 13.68 7.03
N ILE A 96 12.40 13.35 7.12
CA ILE A 96 11.56 13.09 5.95
C ILE A 96 11.09 14.44 5.43
N LYS A 97 11.44 14.76 4.18
CA LYS A 97 11.07 16.02 3.51
C LYS A 97 9.75 15.90 2.77
N GLU A 98 9.57 14.82 2.07
CA GLU A 98 8.38 14.53 1.30
C GLU A 98 8.04 13.06 1.46
N CYS A 99 6.77 12.75 1.49
CA CYS A 99 6.32 11.38 1.41
C CYS A 99 5.04 11.29 0.58
N LYS A 100 4.85 10.16 -0.03
CA LYS A 100 3.62 9.78 -0.74
C LYS A 100 3.29 8.35 -0.35
N GLU A 101 2.08 8.10 0.03
CA GLU A 101 1.56 6.75 0.22
C GLU A 101 0.32 6.61 -0.64
N THR A 102 0.33 5.60 -1.49
CA THR A 102 -0.83 5.24 -2.29
C THR A 102 -1.48 4.05 -1.60
N LEU A 103 -2.70 4.24 -1.22
CA LEU A 103 -3.55 3.19 -0.70
C LEU A 103 -4.33 2.63 -1.87
N THR A 104 -4.11 1.39 -2.19
CA THR A 104 -4.90 0.68 -3.16
C THR A 104 -5.88 -0.22 -2.43
N ASP A 105 -7.11 0.01 -2.69
CA ASP A 105 -8.34 -0.70 -2.39
C ASP A 105 -8.36 -1.73 -1.23
N PHE A 106 -9.39 -2.53 -1.24
CA PHE A 106 -9.81 -3.54 -0.24
C PHE A 106 -8.88 -4.74 -0.06
N THR A 107 -7.86 -4.90 -0.88
CA THR A 107 -6.87 -5.99 -0.73
C THR A 107 -5.88 -5.69 0.38
N GLY A 108 -5.82 -4.44 0.82
CA GLY A 108 -4.85 -3.95 1.80
C GLY A 108 -3.46 -3.72 1.20
N ASP A 109 -3.38 -3.65 -0.14
CA ASP A 109 -2.17 -3.29 -0.83
C ASP A 109 -1.87 -1.83 -0.63
N TYR A 110 -0.61 -1.50 -0.51
CA TYR A 110 -0.18 -0.11 -0.41
C TYR A 110 1.25 0.04 -0.93
N SER A 111 1.56 1.24 -1.34
CA SER A 111 2.92 1.62 -1.68
C SER A 111 3.23 3.00 -1.11
N GLY A 112 4.48 3.20 -0.73
CA GLY A 112 4.96 4.47 -0.23
C GLY A 112 6.30 4.82 -0.85
N ASP A 113 6.52 6.11 -1.03
CA ASP A 113 7.83 6.68 -1.27
C ASP A 113 8.08 7.83 -0.30
N ALA A 114 9.30 7.95 0.21
CA ALA A 114 9.71 9.03 1.07
C ALA A 114 11.08 9.55 0.63
N LYS A 115 11.17 10.86 0.46
CA LYS A 115 12.45 11.56 0.29
C LYS A 115 12.98 11.96 1.65
N ILE A 116 14.19 11.54 1.96
CA ILE A 116 14.88 11.83 3.20
C ILE A 116 16.04 12.78 2.96
N GLU A 117 16.29 13.64 3.93
CA GLU A 117 17.47 14.51 3.95
C GLU A 117 18.29 14.19 5.19
N PHE A 118 19.50 13.71 4.99
CA PHE A 118 20.45 13.42 6.04
C PHE A 118 21.05 14.72 6.61
N VAL A 119 21.33 14.73 7.89
CA VAL A 119 22.01 15.85 8.57
C VAL A 119 23.42 16.08 8.00
N ARG A 120 24.04 15.03 7.45
CA ARG A 120 25.32 15.10 6.75
C ARG A 120 25.26 14.28 5.45
N ILE A 121 26.18 14.57 4.55
CA ILE A 121 26.27 13.84 3.29
C ILE A 121 26.56 12.36 3.49
N VAL A 122 26.13 11.52 2.55
CA VAL A 122 26.53 10.13 2.44
C VAL A 122 28.02 10.11 2.06
N ASP A 123 28.87 9.97 3.06
CA ASP A 123 30.32 10.04 2.97
C ASP A 123 30.96 8.71 2.56
N ASP A 124 32.27 8.73 2.39
CA ASP A 124 33.02 7.53 2.01
C ASP A 124 33.01 6.43 3.08
N ASN A 125 32.69 6.76 4.32
CA ASN A 125 32.58 5.76 5.37
C ASN A 125 31.31 4.89 5.17
N ILE A 126 30.18 5.53 4.88
CA ILE A 126 28.93 4.83 4.57
C ILE A 126 29.12 3.99 3.29
N ILE A 127 29.74 4.58 2.26
CA ILE A 127 30.00 3.86 1.02
C ILE A 127 30.88 2.65 1.22
N ARG A 128 31.92 2.74 2.08
CA ARG A 128 32.77 1.58 2.42
C ARG A 128 31.99 0.47 3.13
N GLN A 129 31.06 0.81 4.01
CA GLN A 129 30.19 -0.21 4.63
C GLN A 129 29.38 -0.95 3.54
N ILE A 130 28.75 -0.22 2.63
CA ILE A 130 27.98 -0.81 1.52
C ILE A 130 28.89 -1.70 0.65
N GLU A 131 30.02 -1.20 0.23
CA GLU A 131 30.96 -1.95 -0.64
C GLU A 131 31.53 -3.18 0.05
N ASN A 132 31.72 -3.13 1.38
CA ASN A 132 32.11 -4.30 2.16
C ASN A 132 31.00 -5.34 2.24
N ASN A 133 29.75 -4.92 2.46
CA ASN A 133 28.60 -5.82 2.45
C ASN A 133 28.47 -6.52 1.08
N MET A 134 28.62 -5.77 -0.01
CA MET A 134 28.60 -6.34 -1.37
C MET A 134 29.74 -7.36 -1.59
N LYS A 135 30.96 -7.08 -1.09
CA LYS A 135 32.10 -8.01 -1.18
C LYS A 135 31.89 -9.27 -0.35
N GLN A 136 31.13 -9.19 0.75
CA GLN A 136 30.77 -10.32 1.59
C GLN A 136 29.59 -11.14 1.03
N GLY A 137 29.08 -10.77 -0.14
CA GLY A 137 28.01 -11.50 -0.81
C GLY A 137 26.59 -11.02 -0.48
N ASP A 138 26.46 -9.85 0.16
CA ASP A 138 25.15 -9.25 0.38
C ASP A 138 24.53 -8.80 -0.96
N SER A 139 23.67 -9.64 -1.50
CA SER A 139 23.00 -9.43 -2.79
C SER A 139 21.92 -8.34 -2.78
N ARG A 140 21.58 -7.82 -1.60
CA ARG A 140 20.58 -6.75 -1.45
C ARG A 140 21.08 -5.43 -2.02
N TRP A 141 22.39 -5.18 -1.94
CA TRP A 141 23.02 -3.98 -2.44
C TRP A 141 23.44 -4.07 -3.90
N ARG A 142 23.14 -3.03 -4.65
CA ARG A 142 23.59 -2.86 -6.05
C ARG A 142 24.12 -1.45 -6.27
N LYS A 143 25.25 -1.35 -6.98
CA LYS A 143 25.76 -0.10 -7.48
C LYS A 143 25.22 0.15 -8.88
N ARG A 144 24.60 1.29 -9.12
CA ARG A 144 24.19 1.68 -10.46
C ARG A 144 25.35 2.39 -11.14
N ASN A 145 25.84 1.82 -12.25
CA ASN A 145 26.92 2.40 -13.02
C ASN A 145 26.50 3.76 -13.60
N GLY A 146 27.35 4.76 -13.47
CA GLY A 146 27.17 6.12 -14.01
C GLY A 146 26.63 7.17 -13.03
N ASP A 147 25.90 6.79 -11.97
CA ASP A 147 25.16 7.76 -11.14
C ASP A 147 25.70 7.92 -9.70
N ASN A 148 26.74 7.23 -9.30
CA ASN A 148 27.18 7.15 -7.90
C ASN A 148 26.04 6.76 -6.93
N LYS A 149 25.04 6.03 -7.44
CA LYS A 149 23.90 5.53 -6.67
C LYS A 149 24.14 4.12 -6.17
N TYR A 150 23.77 3.92 -4.92
CA TYR A 150 23.74 2.62 -4.26
C TYR A 150 22.28 2.31 -3.89
N ILE A 151 21.82 1.14 -4.22
CA ILE A 151 20.43 0.72 -4.03
C ILE A 151 20.45 -0.56 -3.19
N CYS A 152 19.85 -0.50 -2.01
CA CYS A 152 19.49 -1.68 -1.22
C CYS A 152 18.06 -2.06 -1.55
N SER A 153 17.79 -3.32 -1.85
CA SER A 153 16.45 -3.82 -2.12
C SER A 153 16.21 -5.12 -1.38
N LEU A 154 15.10 -5.17 -0.69
CA LEU A 154 14.58 -6.35 0.00
C LEU A 154 13.21 -6.65 -0.59
N ILE A 155 12.96 -7.92 -0.85
CA ILE A 155 11.67 -8.46 -1.29
C ILE A 155 11.45 -9.67 -0.39
N GLU A 156 10.22 -9.87 0.12
CA GLU A 156 9.88 -10.98 1.02
C GLU A 156 10.63 -12.30 0.76
N PRO A 157 10.89 -13.11 1.76
CA PRO A 157 10.25 -13.21 3.08
C PRO A 157 10.93 -12.45 4.23
N ASP A 158 11.90 -11.59 3.95
CA ASP A 158 12.79 -10.99 4.96
C ASP A 158 12.12 -9.85 5.77
N LEU A 159 10.96 -9.35 5.33
CA LEU A 159 10.31 -8.17 5.92
C LEU A 159 9.10 -8.49 6.78
N SER A 160 8.45 -9.63 6.57
CA SER A 160 7.18 -9.96 7.21
C SER A 160 7.25 -11.15 8.14
N SER A 161 6.64 -11.05 9.31
CA SER A 161 6.36 -12.18 10.19
C SER A 161 5.15 -13.02 9.74
N THR A 162 4.42 -12.56 8.74
CA THR A 162 3.23 -13.22 8.16
C THR A 162 3.48 -13.59 6.69
N PRO A 163 3.55 -14.87 6.34
CA PRO A 163 4.02 -15.34 5.01
C PRO A 163 3.01 -15.16 3.86
N SER A 164 2.01 -14.29 3.97
CA SER A 164 0.90 -14.24 3.02
C SER A 164 0.83 -13.04 2.09
N LYS A 165 1.79 -12.12 2.15
CA LYS A 165 1.78 -10.92 1.29
C LYS A 165 3.20 -10.48 0.95
N ASP A 166 3.43 -10.18 -0.31
CA ASP A 166 4.71 -9.72 -0.83
C ASP A 166 4.98 -8.28 -0.38
N GLU A 167 5.88 -8.12 0.57
CA GLU A 167 6.38 -6.81 0.99
C GLU A 167 7.67 -6.49 0.25
N TYR A 168 7.89 -5.23 -0.05
CA TYR A 168 9.14 -4.77 -0.63
C TYR A 168 9.62 -3.50 0.06
N TRP A 169 10.92 -3.38 0.13
CA TRP A 169 11.58 -2.21 0.65
C TRP A 169 12.82 -1.88 -0.18
N ARG A 170 13.06 -0.60 -0.41
CA ARG A 170 14.20 -0.13 -1.17
C ARG A 170 14.73 1.17 -0.58
N LEU A 171 16.03 1.22 -0.34
CA LEU A 171 16.75 2.43 0.03
C LEU A 171 17.69 2.84 -1.11
N VAL A 172 17.61 4.09 -1.51
CA VAL A 172 18.49 4.67 -2.54
C VAL A 172 19.35 5.73 -1.90
N LEU A 173 20.66 5.56 -1.96
CA LEU A 173 21.66 6.50 -1.48
C LEU A 173 22.53 6.97 -2.64
N ARG A 174 22.99 8.21 -2.56
CA ARG A 174 23.94 8.78 -3.54
C ARG A 174 25.16 9.29 -2.81
N ARG A 175 26.35 8.84 -3.23
CA ARG A 175 27.62 9.30 -2.68
C ARG A 175 27.76 10.82 -2.84
N GLY A 176 28.16 11.51 -1.77
CA GLY A 176 28.33 12.96 -1.74
C GLY A 176 27.03 13.76 -1.70
N SER A 177 25.88 13.11 -1.56
CA SER A 177 24.58 13.75 -1.40
C SER A 177 24.08 13.60 0.04
N ASN A 178 23.34 14.58 0.52
CA ASN A 178 22.56 14.47 1.75
C ASN A 178 21.11 14.03 1.49
N LEU A 179 20.76 13.69 0.24
CA LEU A 179 19.42 13.22 -0.12
C LEU A 179 19.43 11.72 -0.33
N GLY A 180 18.39 11.08 0.17
CA GLY A 180 18.07 9.68 -0.06
C GLY A 180 16.59 9.48 -0.39
N GLU A 181 16.25 8.28 -0.79
CA GLU A 181 14.89 7.89 -1.14
C GLU A 181 14.59 6.52 -0.56
N ILE A 182 13.41 6.38 0.02
CA ILE A 182 12.87 5.10 0.52
C ILE A 182 11.64 4.78 -0.29
N ILE A 183 11.55 3.56 -0.81
CA ILE A 183 10.37 3.05 -1.51
C ILE A 183 9.98 1.77 -0.82
N TYR A 184 8.73 1.65 -0.45
CA TYR A 184 8.22 0.49 0.28
C TYR A 184 6.78 0.18 -0.13
N GLY A 185 6.36 -1.02 0.15
CA GLY A 185 4.98 -1.38 -0.12
C GLY A 185 4.68 -2.83 0.16
N ARG A 186 3.43 -3.17 -0.11
CA ARG A 186 2.84 -4.48 0.05
C ARG A 186 1.86 -4.71 -1.09
N VAL A 187 1.95 -5.88 -1.74
CA VAL A 187 1.14 -6.29 -2.90
C VAL A 187 0.27 -7.48 -2.55
#